data_213a1f04e9cc5a5d43f44208536e05e1
#
_entry.id   213a1f04e9cc5a5d43f44208536e05e1
#
_cell.length_a   1.000
_cell.length_b   1.000
_cell.length_c   1.000
_cell.angle_alpha   90.00
_cell.angle_beta   90.00
_cell.angle_gamma   90.00
#
_symmetry.space_group_name_H-M   'P 1'
#
loop_
_entity.id
_entity.type
_entity.pdbx_description
1 polymer ?
#
loop_
_entity_poly.entity_id
_entity_poly.type
_entity_poly.pdbx_seq_one_letter_code
_entity_poly.pdbx_strand_id
1 'polypeptide(L)'
;MRTYAVARGAERFLTSPVMQRPCIAYRLVVERPGWHKVLDTAACTPFFLAQDGPVVISVRGPFEVVLDTDYEWEFGPDVQRRLTRLLHQAPWKDYRYYEALIRPGDRICIEGFASVAVDPSGERSALRQPPLLYTVAGTADRPAIVSVPELGSVAP
;
A
#
# COMPACT_ATOMS: atom_id res chain seq x y z
N MET A 1 -13.35 10.17 -5.09
CA MET A 1 -13.93 9.65 -3.82
C MET A 1 -12.79 9.37 -2.85
N ARG A 2 -12.96 9.75 -1.62
CA ARG A 2 -12.02 9.46 -0.52
C ARG A 2 -12.71 8.52 0.47
N THR A 3 -12.08 7.42 0.77
CA THR A 3 -12.65 6.39 1.64
C THR A 3 -11.64 5.94 2.69
N TYR A 4 -12.12 5.80 3.92
CA TYR A 4 -11.36 5.20 5.02
C TYR A 4 -11.86 3.78 5.24
N ALA A 5 -10.96 2.83 5.24
CA ALA A 5 -11.32 1.42 5.36
C ALA A 5 -10.18 0.59 5.95
N VAL A 6 -10.45 -0.69 6.17
CA VAL A 6 -9.44 -1.66 6.57
C VAL A 6 -9.05 -2.48 5.34
N ALA A 7 -7.76 -2.59 5.07
CA ALA A 7 -7.25 -3.47 4.04
C ALA A 7 -7.46 -4.93 4.46
N ARG A 8 -8.13 -5.72 3.62
CA ARG A 8 -8.44 -7.12 3.94
C ARG A 8 -7.38 -8.08 3.44
N GLY A 9 -7.00 -7.95 2.19
CA GLY A 9 -6.06 -8.86 1.54
C GLY A 9 -5.89 -8.53 0.07
N ALA A 10 -5.08 -9.33 -0.60
CA ALA A 10 -4.79 -9.20 -2.03
C ALA A 10 -4.70 -10.59 -2.66
N GLU A 11 -4.89 -10.69 -3.98
CA GLU A 11 -4.64 -11.94 -4.72
C GLU A 11 -3.16 -12.32 -4.68
N ARG A 12 -2.28 -11.32 -4.76
CA ARG A 12 -0.83 -11.49 -4.64
C ARG A 12 -0.27 -10.45 -3.71
N PHE A 13 0.49 -10.88 -2.72
CA PHE A 13 1.24 -9.99 -1.86
C PHE A 13 2.57 -9.59 -2.50
N LEU A 14 2.97 -8.36 -2.24
CA LEU A 14 4.32 -7.91 -2.48
C LEU A 14 5.23 -8.38 -1.34
N THR A 15 6.53 -8.41 -1.60
CA THR A 15 7.55 -8.59 -0.57
C THR A 15 8.29 -7.28 -0.42
N SER A 16 8.32 -6.71 0.79
CA SER A 16 9.03 -5.46 1.04
C SER A 16 10.53 -5.62 0.82
N PRO A 17 11.21 -4.63 0.24
CA PRO A 17 12.60 -4.82 -0.24
C PRO A 17 13.64 -5.01 0.85
N VAL A 18 13.45 -4.41 2.03
CA VAL A 18 14.43 -4.48 3.14
C VAL A 18 14.02 -5.49 4.18
N MET A 19 12.83 -5.35 4.75
CA MET A 19 12.33 -6.23 5.81
C MET A 19 11.88 -7.60 5.28
N GLN A 20 11.71 -7.77 3.97
CA GLN A 20 11.30 -9.02 3.33
C GLN A 20 9.97 -9.56 3.88
N ARG A 21 9.03 -8.68 4.16
CA ARG A 21 7.71 -9.03 4.68
C ARG A 21 6.64 -9.00 3.59
N PRO A 22 5.68 -9.93 3.63
CA PRO A 22 4.51 -9.85 2.77
C PRO A 22 3.70 -8.59 3.09
N CYS A 23 3.32 -7.85 2.06
CA CYS A 23 2.55 -6.62 2.22
C CYS A 23 1.66 -6.34 1.01
N ILE A 24 0.71 -5.44 1.19
CA ILE A 24 -0.15 -4.91 0.12
C ILE A 24 0.53 -3.74 -0.57
N ALA A 25 1.21 -2.91 0.20
CA ALA A 25 1.97 -1.78 -0.31
C ALA A 25 3.21 -1.56 0.55
N TYR A 26 4.21 -0.94 -0.04
CA TYR A 26 5.39 -0.48 0.67
C TYR A 26 5.90 0.83 0.11
N ARG A 27 6.63 1.57 0.92
CA ARG A 27 7.51 2.66 0.51
C ARG A 27 8.83 2.54 1.25
N LEU A 28 9.91 2.57 0.51
CA LEU A 28 11.28 2.58 1.03
C LEU A 28 11.94 3.90 0.65
N VAL A 29 12.42 4.61 1.65
CA VAL A 29 13.19 5.86 1.47
C VAL A 29 14.53 5.70 2.15
N VAL A 30 15.60 6.03 1.44
CA VAL A 30 16.96 6.07 1.98
C VAL A 30 17.53 7.47 1.76
N GLU A 31 18.06 8.06 2.81
CA GLU A 31 18.64 9.40 2.79
C GLU A 31 20.10 9.36 3.26
N ARG A 32 20.94 10.12 2.57
CA ARG A 32 22.32 10.41 2.99
C ARG A 32 22.40 11.65 3.88
N PRO A 33 23.51 11.90 4.58
CA PRO A 33 23.71 13.14 5.32
C PRO A 33 23.40 14.38 4.49
N GLY A 34 22.74 15.39 5.12
CA GLY A 34 22.12 16.53 4.42
C GLY A 34 20.71 16.22 3.96
N TRP A 35 20.21 15.04 4.27
CA TRP A 35 18.85 14.54 4.00
C TRP A 35 18.46 14.56 2.53
N HIS A 36 19.43 14.25 1.69
CA HIS A 36 19.18 14.02 0.27
C HIS A 36 18.74 12.56 0.07
N LYS A 37 17.59 12.37 -0.57
CA LYS A 37 17.11 11.05 -0.95
C LYS A 37 18.04 10.43 -1.99
N VAL A 38 18.58 9.26 -1.68
CA VAL A 38 19.34 8.43 -2.63
C VAL A 38 18.50 7.31 -3.20
N LEU A 39 17.39 6.96 -2.53
CA LEU A 39 16.39 6.02 -2.99
C LEU A 39 15.03 6.41 -2.44
N ASP A 40 14.02 6.42 -3.29
CA ASP A 40 12.61 6.56 -2.93
C ASP A 40 11.83 5.66 -3.88
N THR A 41 11.40 4.51 -3.38
CA THR A 41 10.66 3.53 -4.16
C THR A 41 9.42 3.08 -3.42
N ALA A 42 8.35 2.89 -4.15
CA ALA A 42 7.08 2.44 -3.62
C ALA A 42 6.37 1.51 -4.59
N ALA A 43 5.57 0.61 -4.07
CA ALA A 43 4.70 -0.24 -4.87
C ALA A 43 3.44 -0.58 -4.11
N CYS A 44 2.37 -0.86 -4.84
CA CYS A 44 1.11 -1.33 -4.32
C CYS A 44 0.53 -2.36 -5.28
N THR A 45 0.03 -3.47 -4.75
CA THR A 45 -0.70 -4.47 -5.52
C THR A 45 -2.21 -4.21 -5.43
N PRO A 46 -3.01 -4.60 -6.41
CA PRO A 46 -4.46 -4.61 -6.26
C PRO A 46 -4.90 -5.38 -5.01
N PHE A 47 -5.87 -4.86 -4.30
CA PHE A 47 -6.29 -5.42 -3.02
C PHE A 47 -7.78 -5.23 -2.75
N PHE A 48 -8.26 -5.82 -1.67
CA PHE A 48 -9.66 -5.79 -1.25
C PHE A 48 -9.81 -5.07 0.08
N LEU A 49 -10.94 -4.39 0.26
CA LEU A 49 -11.33 -3.77 1.50
C LEU A 49 -12.21 -4.70 2.32
N ALA A 50 -12.05 -4.64 3.65
CA ALA A 50 -12.96 -5.30 4.56
C ALA A 50 -14.30 -4.54 4.59
N GLN A 51 -15.38 -5.28 4.50
CA GLN A 51 -16.73 -4.76 4.63
C GLN A 51 -17.62 -5.71 5.42
N ASP A 52 -18.64 -5.12 6.03
CA ASP A 52 -19.75 -5.87 6.59
C ASP A 52 -20.74 -6.17 5.46
N GLY A 53 -20.94 -7.47 5.17
CA GLY A 53 -21.91 -7.91 4.18
C GLY A 53 -21.34 -8.49 2.89
N PRO A 54 -22.19 -8.79 1.89
CA PRO A 54 -21.83 -9.55 0.70
C PRO A 54 -21.08 -8.72 -0.37
N VAL A 55 -20.87 -7.44 -0.14
CA VAL A 55 -20.26 -6.54 -1.11
C VAL A 55 -18.75 -6.67 -1.06
N VAL A 56 -18.13 -6.89 -2.21
CA VAL A 56 -16.67 -6.88 -2.35
C VAL A 56 -16.25 -5.54 -2.93
N ILE A 57 -15.32 -4.87 -2.25
CA ILE A 57 -14.67 -3.68 -2.79
C ILE A 57 -13.24 -4.03 -3.17
N SER A 58 -12.93 -3.93 -4.45
CA SER A 58 -11.57 -4.05 -4.95
C SER A 58 -10.95 -2.67 -5.17
N VAL A 59 -9.66 -2.56 -4.92
CA VAL A 59 -8.87 -1.37 -5.20
C VAL A 59 -7.84 -1.71 -6.26
N ARG A 60 -7.80 -0.92 -7.32
CA ARG A 60 -6.95 -1.18 -8.48
C ARG A 60 -6.14 0.05 -8.86
N GLY A 61 -4.95 -0.20 -9.39
CA GLY A 61 -4.04 0.82 -9.88
C GLY A 61 -4.42 1.45 -11.22
N PRO A 62 -3.58 2.37 -11.71
CA PRO A 62 -2.28 2.71 -11.13
C PRO A 62 -2.38 3.39 -9.76
N PHE A 63 -1.35 3.21 -8.95
CA PHE A 63 -1.32 3.69 -7.56
C PHE A 63 -0.27 4.77 -7.35
N GLU A 64 -0.60 5.71 -6.46
CA GLU A 64 0.34 6.56 -5.76
C GLU A 64 0.33 6.16 -4.29
N VAL A 65 1.48 5.82 -3.74
CA VAL A 65 1.63 5.34 -2.37
C VAL A 65 2.23 6.46 -1.51
N VAL A 66 1.45 6.93 -0.54
CA VAL A 66 1.86 7.99 0.38
C VAL A 66 1.96 7.38 1.77
N LEU A 67 3.13 6.84 2.07
CA LEU A 67 3.44 6.19 3.35
C LEU A 67 4.72 6.78 3.91
N ASP A 68 4.75 6.93 5.24
CA ASP A 68 5.94 7.28 5.99
C ASP A 68 5.96 6.53 7.32
N THR A 69 7.09 6.53 7.97
CA THR A 69 7.30 6.02 9.31
C THR A 69 8.60 6.62 9.87
N ASP A 70 8.96 6.25 11.08
CA ASP A 70 10.19 6.72 11.70
C ASP A 70 11.42 6.22 10.95
N TYR A 71 12.45 7.08 10.89
CA TYR A 71 13.74 6.71 10.31
C TYR A 71 14.53 5.80 11.22
N GLU A 72 15.19 4.83 10.61
CA GLU A 72 16.18 3.97 11.24
C GLU A 72 17.59 4.43 10.85
N TRP A 73 18.50 4.47 11.84
CA TRP A 73 19.87 4.95 11.68
C TRP A 73 20.89 3.83 11.81
N GLU A 74 20.50 2.72 12.41
CA GLU A 74 21.35 1.56 12.61
C GLU A 74 20.97 0.46 11.63
N PHE A 75 21.95 -0.05 10.93
CA PHE A 75 21.77 -1.13 9.98
C PHE A 75 22.35 -2.42 10.53
N GLY A 76 21.50 -3.41 10.74
CA GLY A 76 21.96 -4.78 10.93
C GLY A 76 22.62 -5.32 9.65
N PRO A 77 23.39 -6.42 9.75
CA PRO A 77 24.10 -6.99 8.60
C PRO A 77 23.21 -7.33 7.42
N ASP A 78 22.01 -7.82 7.67
CA ASP A 78 21.05 -8.19 6.60
C ASP A 78 20.47 -6.97 5.91
N VAL A 79 20.11 -5.93 6.68
CA VAL A 79 19.62 -4.66 6.16
C VAL A 79 20.68 -3.99 5.30
N GLN A 80 21.92 -3.93 5.80
CA GLN A 80 23.05 -3.35 5.08
C GLN A 80 23.30 -4.06 3.76
N ARG A 81 23.24 -5.39 3.74
CA ARG A 81 23.40 -6.19 2.52
C ARG A 81 22.31 -5.89 1.49
N ARG A 82 21.07 -5.80 1.92
CA ARG A 82 19.92 -5.50 1.05
C ARG A 82 19.98 -4.09 0.51
N LEU A 83 20.29 -3.09 1.35
CA LEU A 83 20.45 -1.71 0.92
C LEU A 83 21.64 -1.55 -0.04
N THR A 84 22.76 -2.22 0.20
CA THR A 84 23.91 -2.23 -0.71
C THR A 84 23.50 -2.73 -2.10
N ARG A 85 22.69 -3.75 -2.14
CA ARG A 85 22.16 -4.32 -3.40
C ARG A 85 21.25 -3.34 -4.14
N LEU A 86 20.36 -2.67 -3.42
CA LEU A 86 19.40 -1.71 -3.97
C LEU A 86 20.07 -0.40 -4.42
N LEU A 87 21.06 0.07 -3.68
CA LEU A 87 21.78 1.32 -3.95
C LEU A 87 22.94 1.13 -4.93
N HIS A 88 23.34 -0.11 -5.21
CA HIS A 88 24.57 -0.46 -5.93
C HIS A 88 25.85 0.07 -5.27
N GLN A 89 25.76 0.40 -3.99
CA GLN A 89 26.89 0.85 -3.15
C GLN A 89 26.55 0.63 -1.69
N ALA A 90 27.56 0.47 -0.83
CA ALA A 90 27.34 0.34 0.59
C ALA A 90 26.82 1.66 1.18
N PRO A 91 25.76 1.63 2.01
CA PRO A 91 25.35 2.81 2.74
C PRO A 91 26.41 3.18 3.77
N TRP A 92 26.77 4.45 3.82
CA TRP A 92 27.73 4.98 4.76
C TRP A 92 27.12 5.11 6.16
N LYS A 93 27.97 5.19 7.18
CA LYS A 93 27.59 5.67 8.50
C LYS A 93 26.86 7.02 8.34
N ASP A 94 25.83 7.29 9.10
CA ASP A 94 24.97 8.47 9.06
C ASP A 94 23.91 8.50 7.94
N TYR A 95 23.78 7.47 7.14
CA TYR A 95 22.59 7.27 6.32
C TYR A 95 21.42 6.89 7.22
N ARG A 96 20.23 7.23 6.79
CA ARG A 96 18.99 6.78 7.42
C ARG A 96 18.02 6.22 6.39
N TYR A 97 17.14 5.37 6.83
CA TYR A 97 16.11 4.81 5.96
C TYR A 97 14.81 4.60 6.73
N TYR A 98 13.73 4.49 6.02
CA TYR A 98 12.52 3.84 6.53
C TYR A 98 11.90 2.96 5.46
N GLU A 99 11.19 1.91 5.91
CA GLU A 99 10.34 1.08 5.09
C GLU A 99 8.96 1.03 5.72
N ALA A 100 7.99 1.71 5.11
CA ALA A 100 6.60 1.74 5.54
C ALA A 100 5.80 0.69 4.77
N LEU A 101 4.94 -0.03 5.46
CA LEU A 101 4.15 -1.13 4.90
C LEU A 101 2.66 -0.92 5.15
N ILE A 102 1.84 -1.40 4.21
CA ILE A 102 0.43 -1.70 4.44
C ILE A 102 0.26 -3.21 4.41
N ARG A 103 -0.32 -3.75 5.47
CA ARG A 103 -0.61 -5.18 5.63
C ARG A 103 -2.11 -5.40 5.81
N PRO A 104 -2.61 -6.63 5.60
CA PRO A 104 -3.98 -6.96 5.96
C PRO A 104 -4.29 -6.60 7.42
N GLY A 105 -5.40 -5.93 7.64
CA GLY A 105 -5.81 -5.42 8.96
C GLY A 105 -5.49 -3.96 9.21
N ASP A 106 -4.64 -3.34 8.40
CA ASP A 106 -4.29 -1.93 8.56
C ASP A 106 -5.44 -1.01 8.11
N ARG A 107 -5.63 0.07 8.85
CA ARG A 107 -6.54 1.15 8.45
C ARG A 107 -5.84 2.03 7.43
N ILE A 108 -6.54 2.29 6.33
CA ILE A 108 -6.02 3.06 5.21
C ILE A 108 -7.01 4.10 4.73
N CYS A 109 -6.49 5.08 4.04
CA CYS A 109 -7.27 6.05 3.27
C CYS A 109 -6.99 5.84 1.79
N ILE A 110 -8.05 5.80 0.98
CA ILE A 110 -7.96 5.63 -0.46
C ILE A 110 -8.69 6.77 -1.14
N GLU A 111 -8.05 7.37 -2.11
CA GLU A 111 -8.67 8.31 -3.03
C GLU A 111 -8.60 7.76 -4.46
N GLY A 112 -9.73 7.72 -5.13
CA GLY A 112 -9.81 7.20 -6.49
C GLY A 112 -11.20 7.35 -7.08
N PHE A 113 -11.39 6.77 -8.25
CA PHE A 113 -12.67 6.74 -8.94
C PHE A 113 -13.43 5.47 -8.58
N ALA A 114 -14.64 5.64 -8.10
CA ALA A 114 -15.52 4.53 -7.76
C ALA A 114 -16.37 4.13 -8.97
N SER A 115 -16.49 2.83 -9.18
CA SER A 115 -17.40 2.25 -10.14
C SER A 115 -18.08 1.02 -9.56
N VAL A 116 -19.23 0.68 -10.12
CA VAL A 116 -20.02 -0.50 -9.74
C VAL A 116 -20.28 -1.34 -10.97
N ALA A 117 -20.02 -2.63 -10.85
CA ALA A 117 -20.32 -3.61 -11.90
C ALA A 117 -20.94 -4.86 -11.29
N VAL A 118 -21.64 -5.61 -12.10
CA VAL A 118 -22.09 -6.97 -11.74
C VAL A 118 -20.86 -7.86 -11.73
N ASP A 119 -20.65 -8.60 -10.64
CA ASP A 119 -19.56 -9.57 -10.57
C ASP A 119 -19.92 -10.80 -11.42
N PRO A 120 -19.23 -11.01 -12.56
CA PRO A 120 -19.54 -12.14 -13.43
C PRO A 120 -19.11 -13.49 -12.84
N SER A 121 -18.23 -13.49 -11.85
CA SER A 121 -17.73 -14.68 -11.16
C SER A 121 -18.49 -14.99 -9.87
N GLY A 122 -19.38 -14.09 -9.45
CA GLY A 122 -20.15 -14.26 -8.23
C GLY A 122 -21.18 -15.39 -8.36
N GLU A 123 -21.23 -16.26 -7.35
CA GLU A 123 -22.30 -17.22 -7.25
C GLU A 123 -23.64 -16.47 -7.20
N ARG A 124 -24.57 -16.83 -8.09
CA ARG A 124 -25.93 -16.38 -8.00
C ARG A 124 -26.52 -16.89 -6.70
N SER A 125 -26.48 -16.08 -5.66
CA SER A 125 -27.25 -16.40 -4.46
C SER A 125 -28.71 -16.53 -4.87
N ALA A 126 -29.43 -17.45 -4.25
CA ALA A 126 -30.86 -17.68 -4.52
C ALA A 126 -31.76 -16.46 -4.28
N LEU A 127 -31.20 -15.35 -3.83
CA LEU A 127 -31.85 -14.09 -3.57
C LEU A 127 -31.56 -13.13 -4.73
N ARG A 128 -32.41 -13.12 -5.70
CA ARG A 128 -32.80 -12.15 -6.75
C ARG A 128 -31.85 -10.99 -7.15
N GLN A 129 -30.72 -10.76 -6.54
CA GLN A 129 -29.78 -9.68 -6.92
C GLN A 129 -28.42 -10.28 -7.27
N PRO A 130 -27.85 -9.95 -8.45
CA PRO A 130 -26.49 -10.36 -8.76
C PRO A 130 -25.51 -9.70 -7.76
N PRO A 131 -24.43 -10.41 -7.38
CA PRO A 131 -23.42 -9.83 -6.54
C PRO A 131 -22.80 -8.60 -7.22
N LEU A 132 -22.68 -7.51 -6.48
CA LEU A 132 -22.10 -6.27 -6.98
C LEU A 132 -20.63 -6.21 -6.62
N LEU A 133 -19.80 -5.89 -7.60
CA LEU A 133 -18.40 -5.58 -7.42
C LEU A 133 -18.22 -4.07 -7.46
N TYR A 134 -17.82 -3.50 -6.34
CA TYR A 134 -17.38 -2.12 -6.26
C TYR A 134 -15.88 -2.06 -6.52
N THR A 135 -15.46 -1.12 -7.34
CA THR A 135 -14.06 -0.89 -7.66
C THR A 135 -13.71 0.55 -7.40
N VAL A 136 -12.64 0.78 -6.65
CA VAL A 136 -11.96 2.06 -6.56
C VAL A 136 -10.67 1.95 -7.37
N ALA A 137 -10.51 2.77 -8.36
CA ALA A 137 -9.38 2.69 -9.27
C ALA A 137 -8.75 4.06 -9.56
N GLY A 138 -7.49 4.04 -9.94
CA GLY A 138 -6.80 5.18 -10.53
C GLY A 138 -6.86 5.16 -12.06
N THR A 139 -6.47 6.27 -12.64
CA THR A 139 -6.17 6.40 -14.07
C THR A 139 -4.71 6.83 -14.26
N ALA A 140 -4.20 6.77 -15.48
CA ALA A 140 -2.83 7.19 -15.79
C ALA A 140 -2.56 8.64 -15.36
N ASP A 141 -3.54 9.54 -15.54
CA ASP A 141 -3.43 10.95 -15.17
C ASP A 141 -3.75 11.22 -13.69
N ARG A 142 -4.52 10.34 -13.08
CA ARG A 142 -4.93 10.44 -11.67
C ARG A 142 -4.86 9.06 -11.00
N PRO A 143 -3.69 8.66 -10.53
CA PRO A 143 -3.54 7.38 -9.84
C PRO A 143 -4.41 7.32 -8.58
N ALA A 144 -4.79 6.13 -8.16
CA ALA A 144 -5.43 5.93 -6.87
C ALA A 144 -4.39 6.17 -5.76
N ILE A 145 -4.69 7.08 -4.85
CA ILE A 145 -3.80 7.43 -3.74
C ILE A 145 -4.11 6.51 -2.58
N VAL A 146 -3.10 5.82 -2.10
CA VAL A 146 -3.18 4.93 -0.93
C VAL A 146 -2.29 5.49 0.16
N SER A 147 -2.88 5.77 1.31
CA SER A 147 -2.20 6.38 2.46
C SER A 147 -2.70 5.80 3.78
N VAL A 148 -1.98 6.08 4.85
CA VAL A 148 -2.43 5.80 6.22
C VAL A 148 -3.11 7.05 6.76
N PRO A 149 -4.27 6.93 7.46
CA PRO A 149 -4.91 8.07 8.10
C PRO A 149 -3.97 8.72 9.10
N GLU A 150 -3.91 10.03 9.11
CA GLU A 150 -3.19 10.77 10.15
C GLU A 150 -3.80 10.45 11.53
N LEU A 151 -2.93 10.24 12.51
CA LEU A 151 -3.33 10.07 13.91
C LEU A 151 -4.05 11.35 14.37
N GLY A 152 -5.37 11.30 14.44
CA GLY A 152 -6.23 12.44 14.80
C GLY A 152 -7.38 12.73 13.84
N SER A 153 -7.35 12.21 12.62
CA SER A 153 -8.52 12.25 11.75
C SER A 153 -9.44 11.07 12.04
N VAL A 154 -10.02 11.08 13.22
CA VAL A 154 -11.21 10.26 13.48
C VAL A 154 -12.32 10.95 12.69
N ALA A 155 -12.68 10.38 11.54
CA ALA A 155 -13.90 10.79 10.86
C ALA A 155 -15.08 10.59 11.81
N PRO A 156 -15.99 11.54 11.87
CA PRO A 156 -17.19 11.42 12.69
C PRO A 156 -18.06 10.23 12.28
#